data_538f499666572b0fda227053a87f0b0c
#
_entry.id   538f499666572b0fda227053a87f0b0c
#
_cell.length_a   1.000
_cell.length_b   1.000
_cell.length_c   1.000
_cell.angle_alpha   90.00
_cell.angle_beta   90.00
_cell.angle_gamma   90.00
#
_symmetry.space_group_name_H-M   'P 1'
#
loop_
_entity.id
_entity.type
_entity.pdbx_description
1 polymer ?
#
loop_
_entity_poly.entity_id
_entity_poly.type
_entity_poly.pdbx_seq_one_letter_code
_entity_poly.pdbx_strand_id
1 'polypeptide(L)'
;MESGSTTSSVNPDYKPTIIIPGRELRNRIPGEYPDVPSKEKAKNNTSILHACKLLKAYYDQNGIKALILDGREMRTTRTLQSLGQNLKWINIVEYNNQTYERMIKSRIPKIHCHNCHIKEYVYELNDPDTNVVYFDIMSTLFTSEKSYGSDIIINEFLRQSNVNEMIFAATFCLRNCISQSYEIQQRKILLLLDKIFNINGFISKRLVSKNKLRYKGQNTGNKSMMFVLFYLEKNKNIYHIIA
;
A
#
# COMPACT_ATOMS: atom_id res chain seq x y z
N MET A 1 -22.89 -19.27 40.92
CA MET A 1 -22.37 -19.53 39.59
C MET A 1 -21.56 -18.31 39.16
N GLU A 2 -20.27 -18.37 39.40
CA GLU A 2 -19.32 -17.28 39.12
C GLU A 2 -18.73 -17.50 37.73
N SER A 3 -18.89 -16.52 36.86
CA SER A 3 -18.29 -16.50 35.52
C SER A 3 -16.92 -15.84 35.60
N GLY A 4 -15.86 -16.67 35.55
CA GLY A 4 -14.49 -16.18 35.50
C GLY A 4 -14.15 -15.61 34.12
N SER A 5 -13.83 -14.31 34.08
CA SER A 5 -13.26 -13.66 32.91
C SER A 5 -11.73 -13.90 32.91
N THR A 6 -11.24 -14.66 31.95
CA THR A 6 -9.80 -14.81 31.71
C THR A 6 -9.30 -13.64 30.86
N THR A 7 -8.69 -12.65 31.50
CA THR A 7 -7.89 -11.63 30.83
C THR A 7 -6.52 -12.23 30.48
N SER A 8 -6.24 -12.40 29.19
CA SER A 8 -4.90 -12.77 28.72
C SER A 8 -3.95 -11.59 28.92
N SER A 9 -3.05 -11.69 29.89
CA SER A 9 -1.96 -10.75 30.11
C SER A 9 -0.92 -10.88 28.98
N VAL A 10 -0.87 -9.91 28.10
CA VAL A 10 0.26 -9.74 27.16
C VAL A 10 1.48 -9.34 27.98
N ASN A 11 2.53 -10.16 27.93
CA ASN A 11 3.80 -9.90 28.61
C ASN A 11 4.48 -8.68 27.95
N PRO A 12 4.68 -7.54 28.67
CA PRO A 12 5.26 -6.32 28.09
C PRO A 12 6.76 -6.41 27.79
N ASP A 13 7.44 -7.51 28.15
CA ASP A 13 8.89 -7.65 28.05
C ASP A 13 9.40 -8.54 26.91
N TYR A 14 8.56 -8.93 25.97
CA TYR A 14 9.03 -9.71 24.84
C TYR A 14 9.82 -8.84 23.82
N LYS A 15 11.15 -8.78 24.02
CA LYS A 15 12.10 -8.24 23.03
C LYS A 15 12.70 -9.40 22.22
N PRO A 16 12.30 -9.60 20.98
CA PRO A 16 12.98 -10.59 20.12
C PRO A 16 14.38 -10.08 19.79
N THR A 17 15.40 -10.61 20.42
CA THR A 17 16.80 -10.35 20.10
C THR A 17 17.20 -11.20 18.92
N ILE A 18 17.23 -10.62 17.71
CA ILE A 18 17.85 -11.27 16.55
C ILE A 18 19.32 -10.90 16.57
N ILE A 19 20.16 -11.81 17.04
CA ILE A 19 21.62 -11.70 17.00
C ILE A 19 22.07 -12.04 15.57
N ILE A 20 22.51 -11.02 14.81
CA ILE A 20 23.25 -11.20 13.56
C ILE A 20 24.73 -10.96 13.88
N PRO A 21 25.62 -11.98 13.77
CA PRO A 21 27.04 -11.80 14.05
C PRO A 21 27.65 -10.74 13.12
N GLY A 22 28.35 -9.74 13.69
CA GLY A 22 29.21 -8.82 12.97
C GLY A 22 28.61 -7.49 12.48
N ARG A 23 27.43 -7.09 12.95
CA ARG A 23 26.92 -5.71 12.77
C ARG A 23 26.46 -5.13 14.11
N GLU A 24 27.09 -4.06 14.55
CA GLU A 24 26.53 -3.20 15.59
C GLU A 24 25.12 -2.79 15.17
N LEU A 25 24.12 -3.28 15.87
CA LEU A 25 22.75 -2.81 15.77
C LEU A 25 22.76 -1.38 16.31
N ARG A 26 22.87 -0.38 15.44
CA ARG A 26 22.48 0.98 15.81
C ARG A 26 21.09 0.87 16.40
N ASN A 27 20.86 1.49 17.56
CA ASN A 27 19.60 1.52 18.28
C ASN A 27 18.44 1.98 17.35
N ARG A 28 17.89 1.05 16.60
CA ARG A 28 16.70 1.28 15.77
C ARG A 28 15.49 0.84 16.58
N ILE A 29 14.59 1.75 16.77
CA ILE A 29 13.26 1.42 17.29
C ILE A 29 12.65 0.40 16.33
N PRO A 30 12.24 -0.79 16.78
CA PRO A 30 11.62 -1.80 15.91
C PRO A 30 10.42 -1.19 15.18
N GLY A 31 10.40 -1.30 13.85
CA GLY A 31 9.33 -0.75 13.02
C GLY A 31 9.57 0.67 12.47
N GLU A 32 10.60 1.39 12.93
CA GLU A 32 10.94 2.68 12.35
C GLU A 32 11.82 2.51 11.12
N TYR A 33 11.23 2.60 9.93
CA TYR A 33 11.98 2.71 8.68
C TYR A 33 12.30 4.19 8.44
N PRO A 34 13.58 4.57 8.29
CA PRO A 34 13.91 5.96 7.97
C PRO A 34 13.28 6.32 6.62
N ASP A 35 12.40 7.31 6.62
CA ASP A 35 11.81 7.87 5.41
C ASP A 35 12.84 8.76 4.70
N VAL A 36 13.80 8.11 4.02
CA VAL A 36 14.83 8.81 3.27
C VAL A 36 14.23 9.26 1.93
N PRO A 37 14.34 10.57 1.61
CA PRO A 37 13.86 11.07 0.34
C PRO A 37 14.67 10.42 -0.80
N SER A 38 13.97 9.68 -1.66
CA SER A 38 14.55 9.22 -2.92
C SER A 38 13.92 9.97 -4.08
N LYS A 39 14.74 10.30 -5.08
CA LYS A 39 14.25 10.92 -6.33
C LYS A 39 13.21 10.01 -7.00
N GLU A 40 13.39 8.69 -6.88
CA GLU A 40 12.48 7.70 -7.44
C GLU A 40 11.12 7.71 -6.73
N LYS A 41 11.11 7.78 -5.41
CA LYS A 41 9.85 7.86 -4.63
C LYS A 41 9.08 9.14 -4.95
N ALA A 42 9.78 10.26 -5.10
CA ALA A 42 9.18 11.52 -5.54
C ALA A 42 8.57 11.41 -6.94
N LYS A 43 9.26 10.77 -7.89
CA LYS A 43 8.71 10.48 -9.23
C LYS A 43 7.49 9.58 -9.19
N ASN A 44 7.50 8.54 -8.34
CA ASN A 44 6.36 7.65 -8.16
C ASN A 44 5.14 8.43 -7.65
N ASN A 45 5.31 9.26 -6.62
CA ASN A 45 4.23 10.11 -6.09
C ASN A 45 3.68 11.07 -7.14
N THR A 46 4.55 11.71 -7.94
CA THR A 46 4.14 12.57 -9.06
C THR A 46 3.37 11.77 -10.12
N SER A 47 3.79 10.53 -10.40
CA SER A 47 3.08 9.66 -11.35
C SER A 47 1.68 9.31 -10.85
N ILE A 48 1.52 9.01 -9.56
CA ILE A 48 0.21 8.78 -8.93
C ILE A 48 -0.66 10.03 -9.04
N LEU A 49 -0.12 11.20 -8.70
CA LEU A 49 -0.83 12.49 -8.80
C LEU A 49 -1.35 12.74 -10.23
N HIS A 50 -0.51 12.50 -11.24
CA HIS A 50 -0.94 12.66 -12.64
C HIS A 50 -1.99 11.62 -13.04
N ALA A 51 -1.86 10.38 -12.56
CA ALA A 51 -2.83 9.33 -12.84
C ALA A 51 -4.22 9.64 -12.25
N CYS A 52 -4.31 10.34 -11.11
CA CYS A 52 -5.59 10.77 -10.55
C CYS A 52 -6.45 11.58 -11.54
N LYS A 53 -5.82 12.31 -12.46
CA LYS A 53 -6.51 13.10 -13.50
C LYS A 53 -7.14 12.24 -14.60
N LEU A 54 -6.89 10.93 -14.63
CA LEU A 54 -7.54 9.99 -15.56
C LEU A 54 -8.92 9.55 -15.06
N LEU A 55 -9.19 9.67 -13.75
CA LEU A 55 -10.45 9.29 -13.14
C LEU A 55 -11.54 10.32 -13.44
N LYS A 56 -12.74 9.87 -13.80
CA LYS A 56 -13.92 10.76 -13.92
C LYS A 56 -14.20 11.49 -12.61
N ALA A 57 -14.03 10.78 -11.47
CA ALA A 57 -14.19 11.33 -10.14
C ALA A 57 -13.33 12.57 -9.86
N TYR A 58 -12.21 12.76 -10.58
CA TYR A 58 -11.40 13.98 -10.47
C TYR A 58 -12.16 15.24 -10.93
N TYR A 59 -13.05 15.10 -11.91
CA TYR A 59 -13.78 16.21 -12.54
C TYR A 59 -15.21 16.39 -12.00
N ASP A 60 -15.69 15.45 -11.20
CA ASP A 60 -17.04 15.48 -10.64
C ASP A 60 -17.04 15.77 -9.14
N GLN A 61 -18.25 15.82 -8.55
CA GLN A 61 -18.42 16.09 -7.11
C GLN A 61 -17.91 14.97 -6.21
N ASN A 62 -17.71 13.75 -6.74
CA ASN A 62 -17.24 12.63 -5.94
C ASN A 62 -15.78 12.80 -5.54
N GLY A 63 -14.97 13.42 -6.42
CA GLY A 63 -13.58 13.75 -6.13
C GLY A 63 -12.70 12.53 -5.88
N ILE A 64 -11.48 12.80 -5.49
CA ILE A 64 -10.48 11.77 -5.18
C ILE A 64 -10.57 11.35 -3.72
N LYS A 65 -10.79 10.06 -3.48
CA LYS A 65 -10.80 9.39 -2.19
C LYS A 65 -9.66 8.39 -2.17
N ALA A 66 -8.64 8.63 -1.35
CA ALA A 66 -7.41 7.86 -1.38
C ALA A 66 -7.22 6.99 -0.13
N LEU A 67 -6.63 5.80 -0.30
CA LEU A 67 -6.05 4.96 0.75
C LEU A 67 -4.56 4.82 0.49
N ILE A 68 -3.74 5.21 1.46
CA ILE A 68 -2.29 5.16 1.30
C ILE A 68 -1.60 4.61 2.55
N LEU A 69 -0.51 3.88 2.32
CA LEU A 69 0.50 3.58 3.33
C LEU A 69 1.60 4.62 3.17
N ASP A 70 1.71 5.55 4.11
CA ASP A 70 2.70 6.62 4.04
C ASP A 70 3.66 6.54 5.23
N GLY A 71 4.88 7.04 5.07
CA GLY A 71 5.83 7.14 6.16
C GLY A 71 5.59 8.43 6.98
N ARG A 72 6.37 8.59 8.06
CA ARG A 72 6.22 9.68 9.02
C ARG A 72 6.29 11.09 8.40
N GLU A 73 6.94 11.26 7.26
CA GLU A 73 7.05 12.53 6.54
C GLU A 73 5.84 12.82 5.65
N MET A 74 4.94 11.84 5.52
CA MET A 74 3.68 11.97 4.78
C MET A 74 3.87 12.52 3.35
N ARG A 75 4.88 12.01 2.65
CA ARG A 75 5.30 12.55 1.33
C ARG A 75 4.26 12.33 0.26
N THR A 76 3.66 11.14 0.23
CA THR A 76 2.59 10.81 -0.72
C THR A 76 1.35 11.64 -0.41
N THR A 77 0.98 11.74 0.85
CA THR A 77 -0.11 12.59 1.34
C THR A 77 0.07 14.04 0.89
N ARG A 78 1.24 14.63 1.15
CA ARG A 78 1.55 16.00 0.75
C ARG A 78 1.50 16.20 -0.76
N THR A 79 1.93 15.20 -1.54
CA THR A 79 1.82 15.26 -3.00
C THR A 79 0.35 15.26 -3.43
N LEU A 80 -0.49 14.39 -2.85
CA LEU A 80 -1.92 14.33 -3.18
C LEU A 80 -2.70 15.55 -2.72
N GLN A 81 -2.25 16.28 -1.69
CA GLN A 81 -2.85 17.56 -1.28
C GLN A 81 -2.88 18.60 -2.42
N SER A 82 -1.95 18.53 -3.38
CA SER A 82 -1.94 19.40 -4.55
C SER A 82 -3.12 19.20 -5.51
N LEU A 83 -3.96 18.15 -5.31
CA LEU A 83 -5.25 18.01 -6.00
C LEU A 83 -6.28 19.07 -5.56
N GLY A 84 -6.03 19.76 -4.44
CA GLY A 84 -6.84 20.88 -3.96
C GLY A 84 -8.30 20.50 -3.67
N GLN A 85 -9.24 21.17 -4.32
CA GLN A 85 -10.67 20.93 -4.15
C GLN A 85 -11.12 19.54 -4.67
N ASN A 86 -10.40 18.98 -5.64
CA ASN A 86 -10.70 17.67 -6.21
C ASN A 86 -10.34 16.51 -5.28
N LEU A 87 -9.58 16.76 -4.20
CA LEU A 87 -9.35 15.81 -3.14
C LEU A 87 -10.49 15.86 -2.12
N LYS A 88 -11.14 14.73 -1.86
CA LYS A 88 -12.14 14.59 -0.79
C LYS A 88 -11.48 14.25 0.53
N TRP A 89 -10.83 13.10 0.58
CA TRP A 89 -10.05 12.67 1.76
C TRP A 89 -8.95 11.68 1.40
N ILE A 90 -8.05 11.50 2.34
CA ILE A 90 -7.00 10.49 2.32
C ILE A 90 -7.11 9.68 3.61
N ASN A 91 -7.37 8.39 3.52
CA ASN A 91 -7.20 7.44 4.60
C ASN A 91 -5.73 7.01 4.65
N ILE A 92 -5.07 7.19 5.79
CA ILE A 92 -3.69 6.78 6.02
C ILE A 92 -3.70 5.69 7.07
N VAL A 93 -3.12 4.54 6.75
CA VAL A 93 -3.00 3.42 7.67
C VAL A 93 -1.56 3.30 8.13
N GLU A 94 -1.35 3.37 9.45
CA GLU A 94 -0.04 3.28 10.07
C GLU A 94 -0.13 2.50 11.39
N TYR A 95 0.60 1.40 11.50
CA TYR A 95 0.58 0.55 12.70
C TYR A 95 1.58 0.98 13.78
N ASN A 96 2.57 1.80 13.44
CA ASN A 96 3.54 2.31 14.39
C ASN A 96 2.96 3.52 15.15
N ASN A 97 2.72 3.38 16.45
CA ASN A 97 2.11 4.41 17.29
C ASN A 97 2.83 5.76 17.23
N GLN A 98 4.16 5.77 17.24
CA GLN A 98 4.93 7.03 17.23
C GLN A 98 4.77 7.77 15.89
N THR A 99 4.78 7.02 14.79
CA THR A 99 4.55 7.57 13.46
C THR A 99 3.13 8.09 13.33
N TYR A 100 2.15 7.32 13.77
CA TYR A 100 0.73 7.70 13.81
C TYR A 100 0.50 9.00 14.61
N GLU A 101 1.05 9.12 15.84
CA GLU A 101 0.93 10.34 16.62
C GLU A 101 1.52 11.58 15.93
N ARG A 102 2.63 11.42 15.20
CA ARG A 102 3.22 12.51 14.40
C ARG A 102 2.31 12.90 13.25
N MET A 103 1.68 11.92 12.59
CA MET A 103 0.74 12.17 11.50
C MET A 103 -0.46 13.00 11.98
N ILE A 104 -1.07 12.63 13.11
CA ILE A 104 -2.19 13.39 13.70
C ILE A 104 -1.75 14.82 14.04
N LYS A 105 -0.58 14.99 14.65
CA LYS A 105 -0.04 16.32 15.02
C LYS A 105 0.26 17.20 13.80
N SER A 106 0.39 16.63 12.60
CA SER A 106 0.69 17.40 11.36
C SER A 106 -0.43 18.34 10.93
N ARG A 107 -1.67 18.10 11.39
CA ARG A 107 -2.88 18.90 11.08
C ARG A 107 -3.10 19.13 9.58
N ILE A 108 -2.65 18.21 8.73
CA ILE A 108 -2.91 18.29 7.29
C ILE A 108 -4.43 18.11 7.07
N PRO A 109 -5.09 18.97 6.28
CA PRO A 109 -6.52 18.86 6.07
C PRO A 109 -6.91 17.63 5.24
N LYS A 110 -8.16 17.19 5.38
CA LYS A 110 -8.75 16.08 4.61
C LYS A 110 -8.00 14.74 4.77
N ILE A 111 -7.36 14.50 5.92
CA ILE A 111 -6.76 13.21 6.24
C ILE A 111 -7.47 12.54 7.39
N HIS A 112 -7.61 11.21 7.29
CA HIS A 112 -8.07 10.33 8.35
C HIS A 112 -6.96 9.32 8.61
N CYS A 113 -6.35 9.39 9.79
CA CYS A 113 -5.28 8.47 10.18
C CYS A 113 -5.87 7.32 10.99
N HIS A 114 -5.49 6.10 10.66
CA HIS A 114 -5.92 4.87 11.31
C HIS A 114 -4.70 4.18 11.92
N ASN A 115 -4.72 3.96 13.26
CA ASN A 115 -3.65 3.25 13.95
C ASN A 115 -3.95 1.76 14.00
N CYS A 116 -3.73 1.08 12.89
CA CYS A 116 -3.96 -0.35 12.77
C CYS A 116 -3.07 -0.95 11.69
N HIS A 117 -3.03 -2.28 11.60
CA HIS A 117 -2.37 -2.94 10.49
C HIS A 117 -3.24 -2.84 9.22
N ILE A 118 -2.62 -2.75 8.03
CA ILE A 118 -3.37 -2.63 6.76
C ILE A 118 -4.36 -3.78 6.54
N LYS A 119 -4.06 -4.98 7.01
CA LYS A 119 -4.98 -6.11 6.96
C LYS A 119 -6.25 -5.82 7.76
N GLU A 120 -6.10 -5.36 9.01
CA GLU A 120 -7.21 -4.99 9.89
C GLU A 120 -8.07 -3.90 9.24
N TYR A 121 -7.42 -2.83 8.72
CA TYR A 121 -8.13 -1.78 8.01
C TYR A 121 -8.97 -2.33 6.85
N VAL A 122 -8.38 -3.15 5.98
CA VAL A 122 -9.08 -3.69 4.80
C VAL A 122 -10.26 -4.58 5.18
N TYR A 123 -10.16 -5.38 6.25
CA TYR A 123 -11.23 -6.30 6.64
C TYR A 123 -12.35 -5.63 7.45
N GLU A 124 -12.05 -4.58 8.22
CA GLU A 124 -12.96 -4.04 9.23
C GLU A 124 -13.38 -2.58 8.96
N LEU A 125 -12.52 -1.78 8.34
CA LEU A 125 -12.68 -0.32 8.25
C LEU A 125 -12.69 0.20 6.81
N ASN A 126 -12.55 -0.67 5.81
CA ASN A 126 -12.38 -0.26 4.43
C ASN A 126 -13.49 0.67 3.93
N ASP A 127 -13.10 1.76 3.28
CA ASP A 127 -14.01 2.63 2.54
C ASP A 127 -14.16 2.08 1.10
N PRO A 128 -15.32 1.49 0.75
CA PRO A 128 -15.54 0.85 -0.55
C PRO A 128 -15.51 1.84 -1.72
N ASP A 129 -15.64 3.13 -1.45
CA ASP A 129 -15.63 4.20 -2.45
C ASP A 129 -14.23 4.75 -2.73
N THR A 130 -13.20 4.18 -2.13
CA THR A 130 -11.80 4.54 -2.39
C THR A 130 -11.46 4.32 -3.87
N ASN A 131 -11.05 5.38 -4.56
CA ASN A 131 -10.74 5.35 -6.00
C ASN A 131 -9.24 5.57 -6.33
N VAL A 132 -8.42 5.83 -5.32
CA VAL A 132 -6.96 5.86 -5.43
C VAL A 132 -6.36 5.07 -4.29
N VAL A 133 -5.52 4.08 -4.60
CA VAL A 133 -4.82 3.30 -3.58
C VAL A 133 -3.33 3.27 -3.85
N TYR A 134 -2.53 3.46 -2.80
CA TYR A 134 -1.09 3.26 -2.86
C TYR A 134 -0.60 2.41 -1.69
N PHE A 135 -0.26 1.18 -2.00
CA PHE A 135 0.36 0.24 -1.08
C PHE A 135 1.89 0.33 -1.17
N ASP A 136 2.51 1.17 -0.33
CA ASP A 136 3.98 1.21 -0.19
C ASP A 136 4.45 0.05 0.70
N ILE A 137 4.33 -1.17 0.18
CA ILE A 137 4.57 -2.40 0.91
C ILE A 137 6.06 -2.74 0.85
N MET A 138 6.73 -2.69 1.99
CA MET A 138 8.14 -3.07 2.13
C MET A 138 8.35 -4.60 2.16
N SER A 139 7.33 -5.38 1.82
CA SER A 139 7.36 -6.84 1.74
C SER A 139 7.27 -7.35 0.30
N THR A 140 7.41 -8.67 0.12
CA THR A 140 7.16 -9.34 -1.16
C THR A 140 5.67 -9.47 -1.41
N LEU A 141 5.25 -9.54 -2.68
CA LEU A 141 3.85 -9.76 -3.04
C LEU A 141 3.36 -11.15 -2.64
N PHE A 142 4.25 -12.15 -2.68
CA PHE A 142 3.86 -13.54 -2.50
C PHE A 142 3.69 -13.90 -1.03
N THR A 143 2.63 -14.66 -0.74
CA THR A 143 2.41 -15.27 0.56
C THR A 143 3.53 -16.26 0.85
N SER A 144 4.25 -16.08 1.96
CA SER A 144 4.98 -17.16 2.61
C SER A 144 4.10 -17.71 3.73
N GLU A 145 4.25 -18.96 4.11
CA GLU A 145 3.48 -19.58 5.21
C GLU A 145 3.51 -18.79 6.52
N LYS A 146 4.46 -17.88 6.67
CA LYS A 146 4.69 -17.07 7.88
C LYS A 146 4.31 -15.58 7.75
N SER A 147 3.88 -15.12 6.57
CA SER A 147 3.51 -13.71 6.37
C SER A 147 2.16 -13.63 5.66
N TYR A 148 1.31 -12.71 6.11
CA TYR A 148 0.12 -12.31 5.36
C TYR A 148 0.56 -11.73 4.03
N GLY A 149 0.33 -12.47 2.94
CA GLY A 149 0.73 -12.02 1.61
C GLY A 149 0.00 -10.75 1.23
N SER A 150 0.72 -9.85 0.62
CA SER A 150 0.13 -8.61 0.11
C SER A 150 -0.92 -8.89 -0.97
N ASP A 151 -0.82 -10.04 -1.67
CA ASP A 151 -1.79 -10.52 -2.65
C ASP A 151 -3.18 -10.74 -2.04
N ILE A 152 -3.26 -11.31 -0.83
CA ILE A 152 -4.52 -11.52 -0.11
C ILE A 152 -5.16 -10.18 0.26
N ILE A 153 -4.35 -9.23 0.79
CA ILE A 153 -4.83 -7.90 1.18
C ILE A 153 -5.34 -7.14 -0.03
N ILE A 154 -4.60 -7.16 -1.15
CA ILE A 154 -4.99 -6.50 -2.39
C ILE A 154 -6.28 -7.11 -2.95
N ASN A 155 -6.38 -8.44 -2.96
CA ASN A 155 -7.58 -9.15 -3.43
C ASN A 155 -8.80 -8.76 -2.60
N GLU A 156 -8.69 -8.77 -1.27
CA GLU A 156 -9.79 -8.42 -0.37
C GLU A 156 -10.22 -6.96 -0.53
N PHE A 157 -9.26 -6.04 -0.62
CA PHE A 157 -9.54 -4.62 -0.88
C PHE A 157 -10.35 -4.43 -2.16
N LEU A 158 -9.94 -5.07 -3.26
CA LEU A 158 -10.62 -4.95 -4.55
C LEU A 158 -12.00 -5.62 -4.56
N ARG A 159 -12.16 -6.73 -3.82
CA ARG A 159 -13.43 -7.43 -3.66
C ARG A 159 -14.50 -6.55 -3.03
N GLN A 160 -14.11 -5.72 -2.08
CA GLN A 160 -15.00 -4.79 -1.36
C GLN A 160 -15.23 -3.48 -2.12
N SER A 161 -14.49 -3.21 -3.19
CA SER A 161 -14.55 -1.93 -3.88
C SER A 161 -15.83 -1.76 -4.72
N ASN A 162 -16.52 -0.63 -4.52
CA ASN A 162 -17.72 -0.25 -5.27
C ASN A 162 -17.43 0.69 -6.45
N VAL A 163 -16.19 1.14 -6.63
CA VAL A 163 -15.87 2.12 -7.67
C VAL A 163 -15.81 1.50 -9.07
N ASN A 164 -16.20 2.29 -10.08
CA ASN A 164 -16.09 1.88 -11.48
C ASN A 164 -14.69 2.10 -12.05
N GLU A 165 -13.93 3.03 -11.50
CA GLU A 165 -12.58 3.41 -11.94
C GLU A 165 -11.68 3.58 -10.73
N MET A 166 -10.44 3.12 -10.84
CA MET A 166 -9.47 3.22 -9.74
C MET A 166 -8.05 3.43 -10.27
N ILE A 167 -7.27 4.24 -9.56
CA ILE A 167 -5.81 4.24 -9.67
C ILE A 167 -5.25 3.30 -8.60
N PHE A 168 -4.61 2.23 -9.05
CA PHE A 168 -3.91 1.29 -8.20
C PHE A 168 -2.41 1.48 -8.33
N ALA A 169 -1.74 1.80 -7.23
CA ALA A 169 -0.29 1.88 -7.13
C ALA A 169 0.23 0.96 -6.03
N ALA A 170 1.38 0.35 -6.25
CA ALA A 170 2.05 -0.42 -5.20
C ALA A 170 3.57 -0.44 -5.39
N THR A 171 4.28 -0.59 -4.26
CA THR A 171 5.72 -0.82 -4.22
C THR A 171 6.00 -2.16 -3.56
N PHE A 172 6.77 -3.01 -4.22
CA PHE A 172 7.15 -4.34 -3.72
C PHE A 172 8.65 -4.45 -3.53
N CYS A 173 9.07 -5.10 -2.45
CA CYS A 173 10.46 -5.46 -2.23
C CYS A 173 10.78 -6.80 -2.90
N LEU A 174 11.84 -6.84 -3.69
CA LEU A 174 12.29 -8.04 -4.42
C LEU A 174 13.38 -8.82 -3.66
N ARG A 175 13.32 -8.86 -2.34
CA ARG A 175 14.41 -9.36 -1.45
C ARG A 175 14.73 -10.84 -1.57
N ASN A 176 13.75 -11.67 -1.82
CA ASN A 176 13.91 -13.13 -1.65
C ASN A 176 14.24 -13.85 -2.95
N CYS A 177 14.94 -13.15 -3.85
CA CYS A 177 15.03 -13.58 -5.21
C CYS A 177 16.45 -13.91 -5.64
N ILE A 178 17.20 -14.55 -4.76
CA ILE A 178 18.61 -14.90 -4.97
C ILE A 178 18.77 -15.89 -6.15
N SER A 179 17.75 -16.68 -6.46
CA SER A 179 17.82 -17.76 -7.46
C SER A 179 17.12 -17.48 -8.80
N GLN A 180 16.40 -16.37 -8.92
CA GLN A 180 15.66 -16.06 -10.16
C GLN A 180 16.05 -14.69 -10.71
N SER A 181 16.10 -14.58 -12.05
CA SER A 181 16.35 -13.29 -12.68
C SER A 181 15.25 -12.27 -12.29
N TYR A 182 15.64 -11.03 -12.23
CA TYR A 182 14.76 -9.90 -11.91
C TYR A 182 13.53 -9.86 -12.83
N GLU A 183 13.72 -10.13 -14.11
CA GLU A 183 12.66 -10.11 -15.13
C GLU A 183 11.61 -11.18 -14.88
N ILE A 184 12.02 -12.37 -14.45
CA ILE A 184 11.11 -13.47 -14.11
C ILE A 184 10.19 -13.06 -12.96
N GLN A 185 10.74 -12.43 -11.93
CA GLN A 185 9.95 -12.00 -10.78
C GLN A 185 9.02 -10.84 -11.10
N GLN A 186 9.51 -9.85 -11.83
CA GLN A 186 8.68 -8.77 -12.34
C GLN A 186 7.50 -9.31 -13.13
N ARG A 187 7.75 -10.29 -14.01
CA ARG A 187 6.69 -10.94 -14.78
C ARG A 187 5.69 -11.68 -13.89
N LYS A 188 6.17 -12.42 -12.89
CA LYS A 188 5.30 -13.14 -11.93
C LYS A 188 4.41 -12.18 -11.15
N ILE A 189 4.95 -11.06 -10.65
CA ILE A 189 4.20 -10.04 -9.93
C ILE A 189 3.11 -9.44 -10.83
N LEU A 190 3.45 -9.05 -12.05
CA LEU A 190 2.48 -8.48 -12.99
C LEU A 190 1.38 -9.47 -13.34
N LEU A 191 1.70 -10.74 -13.62
CA LEU A 191 0.70 -11.78 -13.90
C LEU A 191 -0.23 -12.03 -12.71
N LEU A 192 0.31 -12.03 -11.48
CA LEU A 192 -0.52 -12.21 -10.30
C LEU A 192 -1.45 -11.01 -10.07
N LEU A 193 -0.96 -9.79 -10.24
CA LEU A 193 -1.79 -8.59 -10.14
C LEU A 193 -2.90 -8.60 -11.20
N ASP A 194 -2.58 -8.89 -12.46
CA ASP A 194 -3.57 -8.98 -13.54
C ASP A 194 -4.63 -10.05 -13.23
N LYS A 195 -4.23 -11.21 -12.67
CA LYS A 195 -5.18 -12.23 -12.20
C LYS A 195 -6.09 -11.72 -11.09
N ILE A 196 -5.54 -11.02 -10.08
CA ILE A 196 -6.30 -10.45 -8.97
C ILE A 196 -7.29 -9.40 -9.51
N PHE A 197 -6.87 -8.51 -10.40
CA PHE A 197 -7.74 -7.51 -11.01
C PHE A 197 -8.90 -8.16 -11.75
N ASN A 198 -8.63 -9.15 -12.62
CA ASN A 198 -9.64 -9.84 -13.41
C ASN A 198 -10.66 -10.61 -12.54
N ILE A 199 -10.22 -11.30 -11.47
CA ILE A 199 -11.12 -12.00 -10.54
C ILE A 199 -12.08 -11.02 -9.86
N ASN A 200 -11.64 -9.80 -9.58
CA ASN A 200 -12.46 -8.74 -8.97
C ASN A 200 -13.21 -7.90 -9.99
N GLY A 201 -13.26 -8.33 -11.24
CA GLY A 201 -14.03 -7.68 -12.30
C GLY A 201 -13.43 -6.40 -12.84
N PHE A 202 -12.13 -6.19 -12.70
CA PHE A 202 -11.43 -5.04 -13.26
C PHE A 202 -10.62 -5.39 -14.50
N ILE A 203 -10.71 -4.52 -15.50
CA ILE A 203 -9.78 -4.48 -16.63
C ILE A 203 -8.64 -3.54 -16.25
N SER A 204 -7.40 -3.97 -16.42
CA SER A 204 -6.22 -3.21 -16.04
C SER A 204 -5.52 -2.57 -17.23
N LYS A 205 -5.09 -1.31 -17.08
CA LYS A 205 -4.17 -0.62 -17.98
C LYS A 205 -2.95 -0.15 -17.20
N ARG A 206 -1.78 -0.70 -17.52
CA ARG A 206 -0.54 -0.29 -16.88
C ARG A 206 -0.10 1.09 -17.38
N LEU A 207 0.18 2.01 -16.44
CA LEU A 207 0.56 3.40 -16.72
C LEU A 207 2.08 3.64 -16.68
N VAL A 208 2.86 2.72 -16.09
CA VAL A 208 4.33 2.83 -16.02
C VAL A 208 4.98 1.80 -16.94
N SER A 209 5.94 2.22 -17.75
CA SER A 209 6.67 1.34 -18.66
C SER A 209 7.55 0.34 -17.90
N LYS A 210 7.83 -0.84 -18.51
CA LYS A 210 8.67 -1.90 -17.92
C LYS A 210 10.02 -1.38 -17.41
N ASN A 211 10.65 -0.44 -18.11
CA ASN A 211 11.96 0.08 -17.78
C ASN A 211 11.98 1.02 -16.55
N LYS A 212 10.83 1.54 -16.13
CA LYS A 212 10.70 2.44 -14.99
C LYS A 212 10.21 1.73 -13.71
N LEU A 213 9.96 0.43 -13.77
CA LEU A 213 9.42 -0.32 -12.64
C LEU A 213 10.46 -0.59 -11.55
N ARG A 214 11.76 -0.61 -11.89
CA ARG A 214 12.83 -0.93 -10.94
C ARG A 214 13.49 0.32 -10.39
N TYR A 215 13.73 0.36 -9.08
CA TYR A 215 14.63 1.31 -8.46
C TYR A 215 15.38 0.68 -7.27
N LYS A 216 16.51 1.27 -6.90
CA LYS A 216 17.27 0.85 -5.71
C LYS A 216 16.72 1.53 -4.48
N GLY A 217 16.33 0.76 -3.48
CA GLY A 217 15.95 1.31 -2.18
C GLY A 217 17.19 1.82 -1.46
N GLN A 218 17.18 3.08 -1.02
CA GLN A 218 18.37 3.75 -0.45
C GLN A 218 18.89 3.13 0.86
N ASN A 219 18.01 2.53 1.67
CA ASN A 219 18.38 1.99 2.99
C ASN A 219 18.37 0.47 3.07
N THR A 220 18.20 -0.22 1.97
CA THR A 220 17.97 -1.67 1.97
C THR A 220 19.17 -2.49 1.53
N GLY A 221 20.36 -1.92 1.54
CA GLY A 221 21.59 -2.64 1.17
C GLY A 221 21.46 -3.30 -0.21
N ASN A 222 21.44 -2.52 -1.29
CA ASN A 222 21.31 -2.97 -2.68
C ASN A 222 19.99 -3.71 -3.05
N LYS A 223 18.97 -3.65 -2.21
CA LYS A 223 17.68 -4.33 -2.49
C LYS A 223 16.93 -3.59 -3.60
N SER A 224 16.51 -4.35 -4.59
CA SER A 224 15.68 -3.81 -5.67
C SER A 224 14.24 -3.67 -5.21
N MET A 225 13.64 -2.54 -5.54
CA MET A 225 12.22 -2.25 -5.35
C MET A 225 11.54 -2.22 -6.71
N MET A 226 10.27 -2.61 -6.75
CA MET A 226 9.44 -2.54 -7.94
C MET A 226 8.24 -1.64 -7.64
N PHE A 227 8.06 -0.59 -8.43
CA PHE A 227 6.86 0.24 -8.41
C PHE A 227 5.94 -0.14 -9.57
N VAL A 228 4.66 -0.27 -9.30
CA VAL A 228 3.62 -0.49 -10.30
C VAL A 228 2.55 0.59 -10.20
N LEU A 229 1.96 0.95 -11.34
CA LEU A 229 0.87 1.91 -11.43
C LEU A 229 -0.08 1.47 -12.53
N PHE A 230 -1.34 1.27 -12.17
CA PHE A 230 -2.41 0.85 -13.05
C PHE A 230 -3.61 1.80 -12.97
N TYR A 231 -4.28 1.98 -14.09
CA TYR A 231 -5.66 2.39 -14.16
C TYR A 231 -6.51 1.13 -14.26
N LEU A 232 -7.48 1.00 -13.38
CA LEU A 232 -8.43 -0.11 -13.33
C LEU A 232 -9.82 0.41 -13.68
N GLU A 233 -10.56 -0.33 -14.50
CA GLU A 233 -11.94 -0.03 -14.86
C GLU A 233 -12.80 -1.28 -14.67
N LYS A 234 -13.97 -1.15 -14.03
CA LYS A 234 -14.92 -2.26 -13.88
C LYS A 234 -15.38 -2.76 -15.25
N ASN A 235 -15.27 -4.06 -15.46
CA ASN A 235 -15.78 -4.72 -16.66
C ASN A 235 -17.31 -4.84 -16.59
N LYS A 236 -18.01 -4.01 -17.33
CA LYS A 236 -19.48 -3.99 -17.36
C LYS A 236 -20.11 -5.28 -17.93
N ASN A 237 -19.33 -6.09 -18.63
CA ASN A 237 -19.85 -7.30 -19.30
C ASN A 237 -19.93 -8.53 -18.37
N ILE A 238 -19.35 -8.50 -17.17
CA ILE A 238 -19.37 -9.64 -16.23
C ILE A 238 -20.76 -9.83 -15.59
N TYR A 239 -21.57 -8.78 -15.48
CA TYR A 239 -22.89 -8.85 -14.85
C TYR A 239 -23.97 -9.55 -15.68
N HIS A 240 -23.73 -9.85 -16.96
CA HIS A 240 -24.70 -10.53 -17.82
C HIS A 240 -24.58 -12.07 -17.82
N ILE A 241 -23.62 -12.64 -17.09
CA ILE A 241 -23.38 -14.11 -17.10
C ILE A 241 -23.96 -14.80 -15.85
N ILE A 242 -24.37 -14.04 -14.83
CA ILE A 242 -24.84 -14.58 -13.52
C ILE A 242 -26.33 -14.25 -13.25
N ALA A 243 -27.04 -13.71 -14.23
CA ALA A 243 -28.49 -13.45 -14.11
C ALA A 243 -29.32 -14.56 -14.77
#